data_402eeb65c941a8337ebea6aa7e316c52
#
_entry.id   402eeb65c941a8337ebea6aa7e316c52
#
_cell.length_a   1.000
_cell.length_b   1.000
_cell.length_c   1.000
_cell.angle_alpha   90.00
_cell.angle_beta   90.00
_cell.angle_gamma   90.00
#
_symmetry.space_group_name_H-M   'P 1'
#
loop_
_entity.id
_entity.type
_entity.pdbx_description
1 polymer ?
#
loop_
_entity_poly.entity_id
_entity_poly.type
_entity_poly.pdbx_seq_one_letter_code
_entity_poly.pdbx_strand_id
1 'polypeptide(L)'
;MNSNVVPLPATATFDDFWSLYPKRIGKVLAKAKWDAITGQGLDTRIFDKDSGTYFHIRLQATADEIIAGLKAYRSTLYDSNYRLKTEEQFLPHCATWLNQGRWEDG
;
A
#
# COMPACT_ATOMS: atom_id res chain seq x y z
N MET A 1 -18.62 -32.63 0.61
CA MET A 1 -18.42 -32.01 0.66
C MET A 1 -18.23 -31.33 0.66
N ASN A 2 -18.14 -30.85 0.60
CA ASN A 2 -17.85 -30.04 0.75
C ASN A 2 -17.45 -29.29 0.63
N SER A 3 -17.48 -29.11 0.43
CA SER A 3 -17.12 -28.34 0.44
C SER A 3 -16.75 -27.67 0.51
N ASN A 4 -16.79 -27.62 0.60
CA ASN A 4 -16.39 -26.83 0.80
C ASN A 4 -15.85 -26.17 0.77
N VAL A 5 -15.84 -26.10 0.60
CA VAL A 5 -15.28 -25.36 0.47
C VAL A 5 -15.21 -24.32 0.56
N VAL A 6 -14.83 -23.87 1.05
CA VAL A 6 -14.84 -22.77 1.26
C VAL A 6 -13.86 -22.11 0.99
N PRO A 7 -14.04 -21.32 0.41
CA PRO A 7 -13.10 -20.55 0.05
C PRO A 7 -12.65 -19.82 1.14
N LEU A 8 -11.64 -19.94 1.33
CA LEU A 8 -11.03 -19.15 1.98
C LEU A 8 -11.43 -17.87 1.94
N PRO A 9 -11.33 -17.14 2.85
CA PRO A 9 -11.62 -15.82 2.82
C PRO A 9 -10.88 -15.30 1.71
N ALA A 10 -11.55 -14.66 0.95
CA ALA A 10 -11.00 -14.10 -0.14
C ALA A 10 -9.85 -13.26 0.29
N THR A 11 -8.74 -13.45 -0.32
CA THR A 11 -7.62 -12.58 -0.15
C THR A 11 -8.02 -11.20 -0.55
N ALA A 12 -7.54 -10.19 0.15
CA ALA A 12 -7.78 -8.81 -0.20
C ALA A 12 -7.31 -8.52 -1.62
N THR A 13 -8.05 -7.68 -2.32
CA THR A 13 -7.76 -7.35 -3.71
C THR A 13 -7.28 -5.92 -3.84
N PHE A 14 -6.79 -5.57 -5.04
CA PHE A 14 -6.42 -4.18 -5.31
C PHE A 14 -7.62 -3.24 -5.12
N ASP A 15 -8.82 -3.68 -5.49
CA ASP A 15 -10.01 -2.83 -5.32
C ASP A 15 -10.26 -2.53 -3.85
N ASP A 16 -10.03 -3.49 -2.97
CA ASP A 16 -10.13 -3.27 -1.53
C ASP A 16 -9.12 -2.22 -1.07
N PHE A 17 -7.88 -2.35 -1.53
CA PHE A 17 -6.82 -1.41 -1.20
C PHE A 17 -7.14 -0.01 -1.74
N TRP A 18 -7.53 0.07 -3.01
CA TRP A 18 -7.82 1.35 -3.66
C TRP A 18 -8.95 2.09 -2.96
N SER A 19 -9.98 1.37 -2.54
CA SER A 19 -11.11 1.99 -1.87
C SER A 19 -10.77 2.56 -0.50
N LEU A 20 -9.73 2.02 0.13
CA LEU A 20 -9.28 2.48 1.44
C LEU A 20 -8.26 3.61 1.35
N TYR A 21 -7.57 3.75 0.24
CA TYR A 21 -6.50 4.74 0.14
C TYR A 21 -7.10 6.15 0.07
N PRO A 22 -6.65 7.08 0.94
CA PRO A 22 -7.30 8.39 1.05
C PRO A 22 -7.13 9.31 -0.16
N LYS A 23 -6.08 9.13 -0.96
CA LYS A 23 -5.85 9.96 -2.13
C LYS A 23 -5.85 9.08 -3.37
N ARG A 24 -7.01 8.98 -4.03
CA ARG A 24 -7.21 8.05 -5.13
C ARG A 24 -6.91 8.69 -6.48
N ILE A 25 -5.63 8.84 -6.78
CA ILE A 25 -5.13 9.42 -8.01
C ILE A 25 -4.14 8.43 -8.63
N GLY A 26 -4.18 8.25 -9.94
CA GLY A 26 -3.24 7.41 -10.65
C GLY A 26 -3.49 5.92 -10.49
N LYS A 27 -4.74 5.51 -10.68
CA LYS A 27 -5.15 4.11 -10.44
C LYS A 27 -4.35 3.10 -11.27
N VAL A 28 -4.10 3.39 -12.53
CA VAL A 28 -3.40 2.45 -13.41
C VAL A 28 -1.99 2.17 -12.90
N LEU A 29 -1.27 3.23 -12.55
CA LEU A 29 0.10 3.07 -12.03
C LEU A 29 0.09 2.37 -10.67
N ALA A 30 -0.87 2.71 -9.82
CA ALA A 30 -1.00 2.07 -8.51
C ALA A 30 -1.27 0.57 -8.68
N LYS A 31 -2.13 0.19 -9.61
CA LYS A 31 -2.44 -1.21 -9.88
C LYS A 31 -1.20 -1.96 -10.37
N ALA A 32 -0.41 -1.33 -11.23
CA ALA A 32 0.82 -1.96 -11.72
C ALA A 32 1.80 -2.23 -10.58
N LYS A 33 1.95 -1.26 -9.66
CA LYS A 33 2.81 -1.45 -8.48
C LYS A 33 2.27 -2.54 -7.56
N TRP A 34 0.97 -2.54 -7.33
CA TRP A 34 0.32 -3.56 -6.50
C TRP A 34 0.55 -4.96 -7.07
N ASP A 35 0.32 -5.11 -8.38
CA ASP A 35 0.47 -6.42 -9.03
C ASP A 35 1.91 -6.93 -8.94
N ALA A 36 2.89 -6.04 -9.10
CA ALA A 36 4.29 -6.43 -8.97
C ALA A 36 4.63 -6.84 -7.54
N ILE A 37 4.22 -6.04 -6.56
CA ILE A 37 4.54 -6.29 -5.15
C ILE A 37 3.89 -7.57 -4.65
N THR A 38 2.64 -7.82 -5.02
CA THR A 38 1.93 -9.03 -4.58
C THR A 38 2.26 -10.25 -5.43
N GLY A 39 2.95 -10.05 -6.53
CA GLY A 39 3.40 -11.11 -7.42
C GLY A 39 4.85 -11.48 -7.16
N GLN A 40 5.70 -11.21 -8.14
CA GLN A 40 7.11 -11.60 -8.06
C GLN A 40 8.00 -10.59 -7.37
N GLY A 41 7.48 -9.43 -7.05
CA GLY A 41 8.22 -8.37 -6.40
C GLY A 41 8.42 -7.18 -7.31
N LEU A 42 8.64 -6.03 -6.69
CA LEU A 42 8.89 -4.77 -7.38
C LEU A 42 10.30 -4.31 -7.07
N ASP A 43 11.13 -4.18 -8.09
CA ASP A 43 12.47 -3.63 -7.90
C ASP A 43 12.36 -2.11 -7.90
N THR A 44 12.90 -1.48 -6.89
CA THR A 44 12.83 -0.03 -6.77
C THR A 44 14.11 0.51 -6.13
N ARG A 45 14.25 1.83 -6.13
CA ARG A 45 15.38 2.49 -5.48
C ARG A 45 14.87 3.40 -4.41
N ILE A 46 15.56 3.41 -3.28
CA ILE A 46 15.26 4.31 -2.17
C ILE A 46 16.48 5.16 -1.91
N PHE A 47 16.29 6.46 -1.81
CA PHE A 47 17.37 7.38 -1.53
C PHE A 47 17.72 7.36 -0.04
N ASP A 48 19.01 7.17 0.25
CA ASP A 48 19.48 7.24 1.61
C ASP A 48 20.15 8.59 1.86
N LYS A 49 19.54 9.38 2.73
CA LYS A 49 20.04 10.71 3.02
C LYS A 49 21.41 10.69 3.69
N ASP A 50 21.69 9.64 4.47
CA ASP A 50 22.94 9.58 5.24
C ASP A 50 24.14 9.34 4.34
N SER A 51 23.98 8.50 3.33
CA SER A 51 25.09 8.20 2.41
C SER A 51 25.02 9.04 1.13
N GLY A 52 23.89 9.68 0.86
CA GLY A 52 23.70 10.44 -0.37
C GLY A 52 23.58 9.56 -1.60
N THR A 53 23.23 8.28 -1.43
CA THR A 53 23.13 7.33 -2.53
C THR A 53 21.79 6.64 -2.55
N TYR A 54 21.54 5.90 -3.62
CA TYR A 54 20.33 5.11 -3.74
C TYR A 54 20.64 3.64 -3.43
N PHE A 55 19.68 2.99 -2.76
CA PHE A 55 19.73 1.55 -2.59
C PHE A 55 18.73 0.91 -3.51
N HIS A 56 19.12 -0.19 -4.13
CA HIS A 56 18.18 -1.01 -4.88
C HIS A 56 17.58 -2.02 -3.92
N ILE A 57 16.27 -2.07 -3.87
CA ILE A 57 15.58 -3.05 -3.04
C ILE A 57 14.47 -3.71 -3.84
N ARG A 58 14.05 -4.87 -3.37
CA ARG A 58 12.93 -5.57 -3.97
C ARG A 58 11.81 -5.63 -2.95
N LEU A 59 10.68 -5.02 -3.31
CA LEU A 59 9.51 -5.00 -2.44
C LEU A 59 8.60 -6.16 -2.79
N GLN A 60 8.23 -6.95 -1.80
CA GLN A 60 7.31 -8.05 -1.99
C GLN A 60 6.51 -8.23 -0.71
N ALA A 61 5.21 -8.37 -0.83
CA ALA A 61 4.33 -8.54 0.31
C ALA A 61 3.02 -9.15 -0.14
N THR A 62 2.30 -9.73 0.79
CA THR A 62 0.97 -10.23 0.48
C THR A 62 -0.02 -9.08 0.47
N ALA A 63 -1.15 -9.29 -0.19
CA ALA A 63 -2.22 -8.29 -0.20
C ALA A 63 -2.65 -7.94 1.23
N ASP A 64 -2.76 -8.95 2.09
CA ASP A 64 -3.19 -8.74 3.47
C ASP A 64 -2.19 -7.89 4.27
N GLU A 65 -0.90 -8.09 4.04
CA GLU A 65 0.13 -7.28 4.69
C GLU A 65 0.03 -5.81 4.28
N ILE A 66 -0.18 -5.56 2.99
CA ILE A 66 -0.30 -4.20 2.48
C ILE A 66 -1.54 -3.53 3.04
N ILE A 67 -2.67 -4.24 3.05
CA ILE A 67 -3.92 -3.71 3.59
C ILE A 67 -3.80 -3.41 5.08
N ALA A 68 -3.16 -4.31 5.84
CA ALA A 68 -2.96 -4.08 7.27
C ALA A 68 -2.12 -2.81 7.51
N GLY A 69 -1.06 -2.65 6.72
CA GLY A 69 -0.23 -1.45 6.80
C GLY A 69 -0.99 -0.19 6.42
N LEU A 70 -1.86 -0.28 5.42
CA LEU A 70 -2.68 0.85 5.03
C LEU A 70 -3.67 1.23 6.13
N LYS A 71 -4.30 0.25 6.78
CA LYS A 71 -5.22 0.54 7.88
C LYS A 71 -4.50 1.24 9.03
N ALA A 72 -3.30 0.79 9.36
CA ALA A 72 -2.49 1.44 10.39
C ALA A 72 -2.15 2.87 9.99
N TYR A 73 -1.75 3.08 8.73
CA TYR A 73 -1.45 4.41 8.21
C TYR A 73 -2.67 5.32 8.29
N ARG A 74 -3.83 4.82 7.85
CA ARG A 74 -5.07 5.61 7.91
C ARG A 74 -5.41 6.05 9.32
N SER A 75 -5.15 5.20 10.30
CA SER A 75 -5.48 5.53 11.69
C SER A 75 -4.69 6.75 12.19
N THR A 76 -3.56 7.06 11.56
CA THR A 76 -2.76 8.22 11.91
C THR A 76 -3.19 9.48 11.16
N LEU A 77 -3.99 9.34 10.10
CA LEU A 77 -4.37 10.47 9.24
C LEU A 77 -5.65 11.16 9.64
N TYR A 78 -6.51 10.48 10.37
CA TYR A 78 -7.83 11.00 10.70
C TYR A 78 -7.94 11.27 12.20
N ASP A 79 -8.65 12.33 12.55
CA ASP A 79 -8.90 12.66 13.96
C ASP A 79 -10.12 11.88 14.47
N SER A 80 -10.53 12.14 15.73
CA SER A 80 -11.64 11.43 16.34
C SER A 80 -12.98 11.70 15.66
N ASN A 81 -13.05 12.74 14.83
CA ASN A 81 -14.26 13.06 14.07
C ASN A 81 -14.17 12.55 12.64
N TYR A 82 -13.21 11.66 12.35
CA TYR A 82 -12.99 11.08 11.02
C TYR A 82 -12.64 12.12 9.96
N ARG A 83 -11.97 13.20 10.36
CA ARG A 83 -11.49 14.22 9.43
C ARG A 83 -10.00 14.06 9.22
N LEU A 84 -9.54 14.31 7.99
CA LEU A 84 -8.12 14.30 7.72
C LEU A 84 -7.43 15.39 8.54
N LYS A 85 -6.34 15.02 9.20
CA LYS A 85 -5.56 15.95 10.00
C LYS A 85 -4.62 16.81 9.16
N THR A 86 -4.44 16.46 7.90
CA THR A 86 -3.59 17.21 6.98
C THR A 86 -4.35 17.40 5.68
N GLU A 87 -3.89 18.32 4.84
CA GLU A 87 -4.53 18.54 3.55
C GLU A 87 -4.19 17.41 2.60
N GLU A 88 -5.15 17.02 1.78
CA GLU A 88 -4.99 15.92 0.85
C GLU A 88 -3.79 16.12 -0.07
N GLN A 89 -3.49 17.35 -0.45
CA GLN A 89 -2.36 17.63 -1.33
C GLN A 89 -1.01 17.19 -0.76
N PHE A 90 -0.91 17.05 0.56
CA PHE A 90 0.32 16.61 1.20
C PHE A 90 0.41 15.10 1.37
N LEU A 91 -0.62 14.36 0.99
CA LEU A 91 -0.58 12.91 1.04
C LEU A 91 0.13 12.38 -0.21
N PRO A 92 0.91 11.31 -0.09
CA PRO A 92 1.53 10.71 -1.26
C PRO A 92 0.47 10.09 -2.17
N HIS A 93 0.75 10.05 -3.46
CA HIS A 93 -0.08 9.29 -4.38
C HIS A 93 0.03 7.81 -4.03
N CYS A 94 -1.01 7.06 -4.36
CA CYS A 94 -1.07 5.63 -4.05
C CYS A 94 0.14 4.87 -4.58
N ALA A 95 0.53 5.13 -5.83
CA ALA A 95 1.70 4.46 -6.42
C ALA A 95 2.99 4.80 -5.67
N THR A 96 3.12 6.04 -5.19
CA THR A 96 4.29 6.46 -4.41
C THR A 96 4.34 5.72 -3.08
N TRP A 97 3.20 5.61 -2.40
CA TRP A 97 3.10 4.91 -1.12
C TRP A 97 3.52 3.44 -1.27
N LEU A 98 3.05 2.80 -2.34
CA LEU A 98 3.42 1.42 -2.65
C LEU A 98 4.90 1.32 -3.01
N ASN A 99 5.39 2.22 -3.85
CA ASN A 99 6.78 2.18 -4.31
C ASN A 99 7.80 2.41 -3.20
N GLN A 100 7.38 3.00 -2.10
CA GLN A 100 8.23 3.24 -0.95
C GLN A 100 8.10 2.17 0.13
N GLY A 101 7.25 1.17 -0.08
CA GLY A 101 7.07 0.09 0.90
C GLY A 101 6.48 0.56 2.21
N ARG A 102 5.61 1.57 2.17
CA ARG A 102 5.16 2.24 3.41
C ARG A 102 4.23 1.41 4.27
N TRP A 103 3.77 0.26 3.79
CA TRP A 103 2.98 -0.64 4.62
C TRP A 103 3.78 -1.18 5.80
N GLU A 104 5.10 -1.08 5.72
CA GLU A 104 5.96 -1.55 6.81
C GLU A 104 6.17 -0.50 7.89
N ASP A 105 5.73 0.72 7.67
CA ASP A 105 5.93 1.80 8.64
C ASP A 105 4.98 1.72 9.83
N GLY A 106 3.95 0.93 9.70
CA GLY A 106 2.93 0.80 10.74
C GLY A 106 3.30 -0.13 11.89
#